data_b287c78efbf830fbd1387ce40a8f8868
#
_entry.id   b287c78efbf830fbd1387ce40a8f8868
#
_cell.length_a   1.000
_cell.length_b   1.000
_cell.length_c   1.000
_cell.angle_alpha   90.00
_cell.angle_beta   90.00
_cell.angle_gamma   90.00
#
_symmetry.space_group_name_H-M   'P 1'
#
loop_
_entity.id
_entity.type
_entity.pdbx_description
1 polymer ?
#
loop_
_entity_poly.entity_id
_entity_poly.type
_entity_poly.pdbx_seq_one_letter_code
_entity_poly.pdbx_strand_id
1 'polypeptide(L)'
;MAIGGAEDKLGATRILRRFVAEAGGSDARIVVCATASALGPEIVELYERLFTRLGVAEVVSARPRDRREADKQEHADAAAWATGVFFTGGNQMKLSAAIRGTRFGDAVVAAYDRGVIVGGTSAGASVVSEHMVGYGSPGAQPKFRMVAAAQGLGLLPGVIVDQHFSQRERFGRLINLVASSPDLLGIGLDEDTSILVTDETDLEVIGKGSVFCVDMRTALTDAATARGTAPLMISGAGVHFLPNGARFDLASRTLVSYRDHSAVDPGDLPEPTHDLATISRRVASEGVDDSVVARNARRRRRTKAQHKESP
;
A
#
# COMPACT_ATOMS: atom_id res chain seq x y z
N MET A 1 -11.62 0.49 -0.69
CA MET A 1 -10.46 0.15 -1.59
C MET A 1 -9.22 0.88 -1.11
N ALA A 2 -8.07 0.20 -0.97
CA ALA A 2 -6.81 0.85 -0.61
C ALA A 2 -5.78 0.59 -1.73
N ILE A 3 -5.11 1.65 -2.21
CA ILE A 3 -4.20 1.63 -3.35
C ILE A 3 -2.80 2.00 -2.89
N GLY A 4 -1.79 1.20 -3.21
CA GLY A 4 -0.41 1.36 -2.75
C GLY A 4 0.33 2.60 -3.25
N GLY A 5 -0.28 3.37 -4.13
CA GLY A 5 0.26 4.56 -4.77
C GLY A 5 0.70 4.32 -6.20
N ALA A 6 1.03 5.41 -6.90
CA ALA A 6 1.51 5.38 -8.30
C ALA A 6 0.64 4.53 -9.25
N GLU A 7 -0.66 4.45 -8.98
CA GLU A 7 -1.61 3.72 -9.82
C GLU A 7 -1.63 4.29 -11.26
N ASP A 8 -1.82 3.39 -12.23
CA ASP A 8 -1.89 3.75 -13.64
C ASP A 8 -3.07 4.70 -13.93
N LYS A 9 -2.74 5.94 -14.34
CA LYS A 9 -3.70 7.00 -14.65
C LYS A 9 -3.91 7.22 -16.16
N LEU A 10 -3.02 6.67 -16.99
CA LEU A 10 -2.97 7.01 -18.43
C LEU A 10 -3.22 5.81 -19.33
N GLY A 11 -2.85 4.60 -18.90
CA GLY A 11 -2.97 3.38 -19.67
C GLY A 11 -4.29 2.63 -19.43
N ALA A 12 -4.21 1.41 -18.95
CA ALA A 12 -5.37 0.55 -18.72
C ALA A 12 -6.25 1.01 -17.55
N THR A 13 -5.70 1.76 -16.61
CA THR A 13 -6.40 2.34 -15.44
C THR A 13 -7.25 1.34 -14.66
N ARG A 14 -6.82 0.08 -14.56
CA ARG A 14 -7.62 -1.06 -14.05
C ARG A 14 -8.17 -0.79 -12.65
N ILE A 15 -7.34 -0.31 -11.75
CA ILE A 15 -7.71 -0.03 -10.35
C ILE A 15 -8.78 1.07 -10.29
N LEU A 16 -8.56 2.17 -11.02
CA LEU A 16 -9.49 3.30 -11.02
C LEU A 16 -10.80 2.97 -11.73
N ARG A 17 -10.76 2.16 -12.80
CA ARG A 17 -11.99 1.62 -13.44
C ARG A 17 -12.78 0.74 -12.48
N ARG A 18 -12.07 -0.09 -11.68
CA ARG A 18 -12.75 -0.90 -10.67
C ARG A 18 -13.39 -0.01 -9.60
N PHE A 19 -12.69 1.02 -9.12
CA PHE A 19 -13.27 1.98 -8.17
C PHE A 19 -14.54 2.65 -8.74
N VAL A 20 -14.51 3.10 -9.99
CA VAL A 20 -15.67 3.70 -10.67
C VAL A 20 -16.82 2.70 -10.80
N ALA A 21 -16.54 1.45 -11.15
CA ALA A 21 -17.57 0.42 -11.25
C ALA A 21 -18.27 0.19 -9.90
N GLU A 22 -17.51 0.10 -8.80
CA GLU A 22 -18.05 -0.04 -7.45
C GLU A 22 -18.79 1.22 -6.97
N ALA A 23 -18.44 2.39 -7.50
CA ALA A 23 -19.15 3.64 -7.22
C ALA A 23 -20.47 3.81 -7.99
N GLY A 24 -20.83 2.89 -8.90
CA GLY A 24 -22.04 2.94 -9.71
C GLY A 24 -21.82 3.22 -11.19
N GLY A 25 -20.58 3.13 -11.69
CA GLY A 25 -20.26 3.27 -13.12
C GLY A 25 -20.57 4.65 -13.67
N SER A 26 -21.42 4.71 -14.70
CA SER A 26 -21.85 5.98 -15.32
C SER A 26 -22.71 6.86 -14.41
N ASP A 27 -23.38 6.29 -13.41
CA ASP A 27 -24.20 7.03 -12.46
C ASP A 27 -23.41 7.44 -11.20
N ALA A 28 -22.10 7.15 -11.18
CA ALA A 28 -21.26 7.45 -10.04
C ALA A 28 -21.17 8.96 -9.77
N ARG A 29 -21.22 9.29 -8.49
CA ARG A 29 -20.97 10.63 -7.95
C ARG A 29 -19.81 10.54 -7.00
N ILE A 30 -18.64 11.04 -7.44
CA ILE A 30 -17.41 10.86 -6.71
C ILE A 30 -16.99 12.14 -6.00
N VAL A 31 -16.72 12.05 -4.70
CA VAL A 31 -16.03 13.10 -3.94
C VAL A 31 -14.54 12.79 -3.90
N VAL A 32 -13.72 13.70 -4.43
CA VAL A 32 -12.26 13.64 -4.36
C VAL A 32 -11.77 14.47 -3.17
N CYS A 33 -11.22 13.81 -2.16
CA CYS A 33 -10.62 14.48 -1.01
C CYS A 33 -9.11 14.63 -1.18
N ALA A 34 -8.65 15.87 -1.40
CA ALA A 34 -7.25 16.17 -1.66
C ALA A 34 -6.51 16.83 -0.47
N THR A 35 -7.03 16.68 0.74
CA THR A 35 -6.47 17.28 1.98
C THR A 35 -5.03 16.83 2.28
N ALA A 36 -4.69 15.58 1.93
CA ALA A 36 -3.34 15.04 2.11
C ALA A 36 -2.28 15.73 1.26
N SER A 37 -2.67 16.22 0.08
CA SER A 37 -1.74 16.68 -0.94
C SER A 37 -1.12 18.04 -0.59
N ALA A 38 0.17 18.17 -0.91
CA ALA A 38 0.87 19.45 -0.93
C ALA A 38 0.71 20.19 -2.27
N LEU A 39 0.29 19.47 -3.32
CA LEU A 39 -0.05 20.08 -4.61
C LEU A 39 -1.34 20.87 -4.47
N GLY A 40 -1.41 22.00 -5.10
CA GLY A 40 -2.54 22.90 -5.04
C GLY A 40 -3.83 22.34 -5.65
N PRO A 41 -4.55 23.15 -6.43
CA PRO A 41 -5.73 22.70 -7.18
C PRO A 41 -5.41 21.61 -8.21
N GLU A 42 -4.17 21.52 -8.67
CA GLU A 42 -3.75 20.65 -9.77
C GLU A 42 -4.04 19.16 -9.51
N ILE A 43 -3.93 18.73 -8.26
CA ILE A 43 -4.24 17.32 -7.92
C ILE A 43 -5.74 17.04 -8.00
N VAL A 44 -6.57 18.00 -7.65
CA VAL A 44 -8.03 17.91 -7.78
C VAL A 44 -8.38 17.82 -9.26
N GLU A 45 -7.89 18.77 -10.05
CA GLU A 45 -8.12 18.82 -11.50
C GLU A 45 -7.69 17.52 -12.20
N LEU A 46 -6.55 16.94 -11.77
CA LEU A 46 -6.08 15.65 -12.30
C LEU A 46 -7.13 14.55 -12.08
N TYR A 47 -7.63 14.39 -10.87
CA TYR A 47 -8.60 13.31 -10.57
C TYR A 47 -9.99 13.62 -11.12
N GLU A 48 -10.42 14.87 -11.17
CA GLU A 48 -11.66 15.28 -11.83
C GLU A 48 -11.64 14.91 -13.32
N ARG A 49 -10.60 15.30 -14.05
CA ARG A 49 -10.42 14.93 -15.45
C ARG A 49 -10.32 13.41 -15.65
N LEU A 50 -9.65 12.73 -14.73
CA LEU A 50 -9.49 11.28 -14.79
C LEU A 50 -10.81 10.56 -14.63
N PHE A 51 -11.59 10.86 -13.59
CA PHE A 51 -12.89 10.23 -13.34
C PHE A 51 -13.91 10.61 -14.42
N THR A 52 -13.93 11.86 -14.88
CA THR A 52 -14.75 12.27 -16.03
C THR A 52 -14.41 11.46 -17.28
N ARG A 53 -13.12 11.26 -17.60
CA ARG A 53 -12.68 10.39 -18.71
C ARG A 53 -13.11 8.93 -18.52
N LEU A 54 -13.24 8.46 -17.30
CA LEU A 54 -13.73 7.12 -16.97
C LEU A 54 -15.27 7.01 -17.01
N GLY A 55 -15.97 8.11 -17.36
CA GLY A 55 -17.42 8.12 -17.58
C GLY A 55 -18.26 8.37 -16.31
N VAL A 56 -17.65 8.90 -15.25
CA VAL A 56 -18.36 9.27 -14.01
C VAL A 56 -19.31 10.42 -14.26
N ALA A 57 -20.56 10.36 -13.72
CA ALA A 57 -21.59 11.38 -13.89
C ALA A 57 -21.18 12.73 -13.31
N GLU A 58 -20.71 12.73 -12.06
CA GLU A 58 -20.33 13.93 -11.36
C GLU A 58 -19.12 13.72 -10.47
N VAL A 59 -18.20 14.69 -10.47
CA VAL A 59 -17.04 14.70 -9.59
C VAL A 59 -17.01 16.00 -8.83
N VAL A 60 -16.93 15.93 -7.51
CA VAL A 60 -16.88 17.09 -6.60
C VAL A 60 -15.60 17.01 -5.76
N SER A 61 -14.94 18.14 -5.54
CA SER A 61 -13.79 18.16 -4.65
C SER A 61 -14.15 18.54 -3.22
N ALA A 62 -13.58 17.82 -2.25
CA ALA A 62 -13.57 18.22 -0.84
C ALA A 62 -12.10 18.36 -0.41
N ARG A 63 -11.69 19.60 -0.09
CA ARG A 63 -10.31 19.88 0.28
C ARG A 63 -10.22 20.72 1.56
N PRO A 64 -10.76 20.24 2.68
CA PRO A 64 -10.60 20.95 3.94
C PRO A 64 -9.12 21.00 4.32
N ARG A 65 -8.61 22.20 4.62
CA ARG A 65 -7.19 22.42 4.97
C ARG A 65 -6.88 22.06 6.41
N ASP A 66 -7.89 22.16 7.26
CA ASP A 66 -7.82 21.90 8.69
C ASP A 66 -9.17 21.39 9.25
N ARG A 67 -9.23 21.15 10.55
CA ARG A 67 -10.44 20.67 11.25
C ARG A 67 -11.62 21.62 11.14
N ARG A 68 -11.38 22.94 11.17
CA ARG A 68 -12.46 23.93 11.09
C ARG A 68 -13.14 23.88 9.72
N GLU A 69 -12.34 23.75 8.66
CA GLU A 69 -12.89 23.58 7.32
C GLU A 69 -13.59 22.23 7.18
N ALA A 70 -13.00 21.14 7.68
CA ALA A 70 -13.62 19.81 7.65
C ALA A 70 -14.93 19.73 8.48
N ASP A 71 -15.14 20.66 9.38
CA ASP A 71 -16.36 20.74 10.19
C ASP A 71 -17.48 21.57 9.57
N LYS A 72 -17.25 22.14 8.38
CA LYS A 72 -18.28 22.84 7.62
C LYS A 72 -19.29 21.85 7.02
N GLN A 73 -20.56 22.25 7.03
CA GLN A 73 -21.65 21.42 6.54
C GLN A 73 -21.50 21.04 5.06
N GLU A 74 -20.97 21.93 4.24
CA GLU A 74 -20.76 21.72 2.80
C GLU A 74 -19.94 20.44 2.49
N HIS A 75 -18.92 20.13 3.30
CA HIS A 75 -18.13 18.93 3.11
C HIS A 75 -18.86 17.67 3.57
N ALA A 76 -19.61 17.77 4.66
CA ALA A 76 -20.45 16.64 5.12
C ALA A 76 -21.56 16.33 4.11
N ASP A 77 -22.21 17.34 3.54
CA ASP A 77 -23.23 17.20 2.50
C ASP A 77 -22.64 16.54 1.24
N ALA A 78 -21.43 16.92 0.83
CA ALA A 78 -20.74 16.31 -0.28
C ALA A 78 -20.49 14.79 -0.04
N ALA A 79 -20.03 14.41 1.15
CA ALA A 79 -19.83 12.99 1.50
C ALA A 79 -21.15 12.22 1.58
N ALA A 80 -22.22 12.85 2.09
CA ALA A 80 -23.55 12.25 2.17
C ALA A 80 -24.19 12.01 0.78
N TRP A 81 -23.90 12.89 -0.17
CA TRP A 81 -24.38 12.83 -1.56
C TRP A 81 -23.62 11.80 -2.42
N ALA A 82 -22.35 11.51 -2.08
CA ALA A 82 -21.47 10.69 -2.87
C ALA A 82 -21.93 9.22 -2.99
N THR A 83 -21.62 8.58 -4.11
CA THR A 83 -21.62 7.13 -4.29
C THR A 83 -20.22 6.54 -4.24
N GLY A 84 -19.21 7.40 -4.23
CA GLY A 84 -17.81 7.03 -4.02
C GLY A 84 -17.01 8.18 -3.40
N VAL A 85 -16.17 7.90 -2.41
CA VAL A 85 -15.24 8.86 -1.81
C VAL A 85 -13.81 8.42 -2.06
N PHE A 86 -13.00 9.28 -2.68
CA PHE A 86 -11.63 8.99 -3.06
C PHE A 86 -10.64 9.94 -2.39
N PHE A 87 -9.75 9.40 -1.57
CA PHE A 87 -8.67 10.14 -0.92
C PHE A 87 -7.40 10.11 -1.77
N THR A 88 -6.85 11.29 -2.07
CA THR A 88 -5.60 11.40 -2.84
C THR A 88 -4.37 11.11 -1.97
N GLY A 89 -3.22 10.92 -2.63
CA GLY A 89 -1.92 10.80 -1.98
C GLY A 89 -1.43 12.10 -1.34
N GLY A 90 -0.39 11.98 -0.53
CA GLY A 90 0.28 13.08 0.16
C GLY A 90 0.73 12.71 1.57
N ASN A 91 0.35 13.51 2.58
CA ASN A 91 0.70 13.28 3.97
C ASN A 91 -0.50 12.74 4.75
N GLN A 92 -0.45 11.45 5.13
CA GLN A 92 -1.53 10.77 5.85
C GLN A 92 -1.77 11.36 7.26
N MET A 93 -0.73 11.85 7.92
CA MET A 93 -0.87 12.49 9.23
C MET A 93 -1.67 13.79 9.14
N LYS A 94 -1.37 14.61 8.11
CA LYS A 94 -2.12 15.84 7.82
C LYS A 94 -3.59 15.51 7.52
N LEU A 95 -3.84 14.48 6.71
CA LEU A 95 -5.18 14.06 6.33
C LEU A 95 -5.97 13.59 7.56
N SER A 96 -5.46 12.62 8.31
CA SER A 96 -6.12 12.13 9.52
C SER A 96 -6.38 13.23 10.55
N ALA A 97 -5.38 14.09 10.83
CA ALA A 97 -5.52 15.20 11.77
C ALA A 97 -6.59 16.22 11.34
N ALA A 98 -6.76 16.44 10.04
CA ALA A 98 -7.73 17.40 9.53
C ALA A 98 -9.17 16.89 9.56
N ILE A 99 -9.41 15.59 9.22
CA ILE A 99 -10.78 15.12 8.97
C ILE A 99 -11.35 14.21 10.07
N ARG A 100 -10.51 13.53 10.85
CA ARG A 100 -10.99 12.55 11.83
C ARG A 100 -11.78 13.20 12.97
N GLY A 101 -12.98 12.71 13.28
CA GLY A 101 -13.88 13.28 14.29
C GLY A 101 -14.29 14.71 13.96
N THR A 102 -14.57 14.99 12.68
CA THR A 102 -15.22 16.20 12.18
C THR A 102 -16.46 15.79 11.41
N ARG A 103 -17.36 16.72 11.12
CA ARG A 103 -18.57 16.44 10.33
C ARG A 103 -18.28 15.75 8.99
N PHE A 104 -17.22 16.16 8.29
CA PHE A 104 -16.82 15.50 7.04
C PHE A 104 -16.34 14.07 7.29
N GLY A 105 -15.46 13.85 8.28
CA GLY A 105 -14.97 12.51 8.61
C GLY A 105 -16.09 11.57 9.03
N ASP A 106 -17.00 12.04 9.89
CA ASP A 106 -18.15 11.28 10.35
C ASP A 106 -19.12 10.98 9.21
N ALA A 107 -19.33 11.93 8.27
CA ALA A 107 -20.14 11.72 7.07
C ALA A 107 -19.53 10.69 6.11
N VAL A 108 -18.19 10.63 6.00
CA VAL A 108 -17.48 9.60 5.23
C VAL A 108 -17.67 8.21 5.85
N VAL A 109 -17.55 8.09 7.18
CA VAL A 109 -17.81 6.82 7.88
C VAL A 109 -19.28 6.40 7.68
N ALA A 110 -20.23 7.33 7.88
CA ALA A 110 -21.64 7.05 7.65
C ALA A 110 -21.95 6.71 6.17
N ALA A 111 -21.23 7.25 5.20
CA ALA A 111 -21.34 6.86 3.79
C ALA A 111 -20.85 5.41 3.59
N TYR A 112 -19.72 5.05 4.16
CA TYR A 112 -19.19 3.68 4.14
C TYR A 112 -20.19 2.68 4.74
N ASP A 113 -20.77 2.99 5.89
CA ASP A 113 -21.78 2.13 6.56
C ASP A 113 -23.04 1.92 5.71
N ARG A 114 -23.33 2.84 4.78
CA ARG A 114 -24.41 2.70 3.79
C ARG A 114 -24.00 1.94 2.53
N GLY A 115 -22.77 1.42 2.45
CA GLY A 115 -22.27 0.69 1.30
C GLY A 115 -21.64 1.57 0.20
N VAL A 116 -21.40 2.86 0.45
CA VAL A 116 -20.64 3.73 -0.47
C VAL A 116 -19.19 3.28 -0.50
N ILE A 117 -18.63 3.10 -1.71
CA ILE A 117 -17.22 2.79 -1.81
C ILE A 117 -16.37 3.95 -1.30
N VAL A 118 -15.54 3.67 -0.31
CA VAL A 118 -14.51 4.59 0.16
C VAL A 118 -13.15 4.02 -0.19
N GLY A 119 -12.31 4.83 -0.82
CA GLY A 119 -10.97 4.38 -1.20
C GLY A 119 -9.97 5.52 -1.29
N GLY A 120 -8.73 5.17 -1.52
CA GLY A 120 -7.70 6.16 -1.72
C GLY A 120 -6.35 5.57 -2.05
N THR A 121 -5.46 6.45 -2.50
CA THR A 121 -4.12 6.09 -2.95
C THR A 121 -3.06 6.62 -2.00
N SER A 122 -2.01 5.84 -1.76
CA SER A 122 -0.86 6.24 -0.93
C SER A 122 -1.32 6.68 0.48
N ALA A 123 -1.23 7.96 0.83
CA ALA A 123 -1.76 8.50 2.09
C ALA A 123 -3.25 8.19 2.29
N GLY A 124 -4.04 8.22 1.20
CA GLY A 124 -5.45 7.86 1.19
C GLY A 124 -5.68 6.38 1.51
N ALA A 125 -4.79 5.47 1.08
CA ALA A 125 -4.84 4.06 1.45
C ALA A 125 -4.57 3.85 2.94
N SER A 126 -3.60 4.59 3.49
CA SER A 126 -3.28 4.47 4.91
C SER A 126 -4.42 4.96 5.79
N VAL A 127 -5.11 6.05 5.42
CA VAL A 127 -6.13 6.67 6.27
C VAL A 127 -7.42 5.85 6.38
N VAL A 128 -7.72 4.96 5.42
CA VAL A 128 -8.93 4.12 5.48
C VAL A 128 -8.83 3.01 6.53
N SER A 129 -7.64 2.58 6.92
CA SER A 129 -7.46 1.58 7.99
C SER A 129 -7.77 2.17 9.38
N GLU A 130 -7.96 1.30 10.34
CA GLU A 130 -8.12 1.71 11.74
C GLU A 130 -6.84 2.31 12.29
N HIS A 131 -5.74 1.60 12.07
CA HIS A 131 -4.40 2.04 12.42
C HIS A 131 -3.57 2.21 11.15
N MET A 132 -2.78 3.24 11.08
CA MET A 132 -1.90 3.53 9.94
C MET A 132 -0.47 3.74 10.38
N VAL A 133 0.47 3.53 9.47
CA VAL A 133 1.85 3.94 9.68
C VAL A 133 1.90 5.47 9.67
N GLY A 134 2.17 6.08 10.82
CA GLY A 134 2.33 7.53 10.93
C GLY A 134 3.63 7.99 10.29
N TYR A 135 4.74 7.47 10.76
CA TYR A 135 6.09 7.64 10.21
C TYR A 135 6.96 6.44 10.61
N GLY A 136 8.07 6.27 9.89
CA GLY A 136 9.02 5.19 10.19
C GLY A 136 10.09 5.06 9.11
N SER A 137 11.25 4.58 9.53
CA SER A 137 12.37 4.34 8.62
C SER A 137 12.12 3.16 7.70
N PRO A 138 12.59 3.18 6.46
CA PRO A 138 12.61 2.02 5.60
C PRO A 138 13.62 0.97 6.11
N GLY A 139 13.58 -0.21 5.53
CA GLY A 139 14.53 -1.30 5.75
C GLY A 139 13.83 -2.63 5.92
N ALA A 140 14.50 -3.71 5.51
CA ALA A 140 13.96 -5.06 5.56
C ALA A 140 13.88 -5.62 6.99
N GLN A 141 14.82 -5.21 7.86
CA GLN A 141 14.94 -5.76 9.21
C GLN A 141 14.07 -5.01 10.22
N PRO A 142 13.16 -5.69 10.95
CA PRO A 142 12.41 -5.07 12.03
C PRO A 142 13.33 -4.72 13.21
N LYS A 143 13.24 -3.47 13.67
CA LYS A 143 14.01 -2.97 14.81
C LYS A 143 13.08 -2.26 15.79
N PHE A 144 13.39 -2.36 17.06
CA PHE A 144 12.62 -1.66 18.09
C PHE A 144 12.58 -0.14 17.82
N ARG A 145 11.42 0.47 18.00
CA ARG A 145 11.19 1.91 17.81
C ARG A 145 11.49 2.47 16.41
N MET A 146 11.51 1.65 15.37
CA MET A 146 11.75 2.15 14.02
C MET A 146 10.54 2.83 13.38
N VAL A 147 9.36 2.70 13.97
CA VAL A 147 8.10 3.15 13.40
C VAL A 147 7.12 3.57 14.50
N ALA A 148 6.19 4.45 14.17
CA ALA A 148 5.07 4.82 15.02
C ALA A 148 3.75 4.69 14.25
N ALA A 149 2.74 4.13 14.92
CA ALA A 149 1.38 4.08 14.42
C ALA A 149 0.65 5.41 14.68
N ALA A 150 -0.37 5.66 13.87
CA ALA A 150 -1.35 6.70 14.06
C ALA A 150 -2.75 6.15 13.74
N GLN A 151 -3.79 6.87 14.11
CA GLN A 151 -5.16 6.44 13.85
C GLN A 151 -5.64 6.91 12.47
N GLY A 152 -6.26 6.01 11.72
CA GLY A 152 -6.99 6.29 10.50
C GLY A 152 -8.49 6.53 10.74
N LEU A 153 -9.31 6.32 9.73
CA LEU A 153 -10.77 6.48 9.80
C LEU A 153 -11.49 5.26 10.41
N GLY A 154 -10.84 4.12 10.52
CA GLY A 154 -11.44 2.91 11.09
C GLY A 154 -12.33 2.11 10.13
N LEU A 155 -12.23 2.35 8.81
CA LEU A 155 -13.05 1.64 7.82
C LEU A 155 -12.59 0.19 7.58
N LEU A 156 -11.37 -0.15 7.99
CA LEU A 156 -10.82 -1.50 7.97
C LEU A 156 -10.35 -1.85 9.39
N PRO A 157 -11.24 -2.38 10.23
CA PRO A 157 -10.90 -2.72 11.62
C PRO A 157 -9.91 -3.88 11.69
N GLY A 158 -9.05 -3.87 12.70
CA GLY A 158 -8.05 -4.92 12.91
C GLY A 158 -6.92 -4.97 11.87
N VAL A 159 -6.83 -3.97 10.99
CA VAL A 159 -5.85 -3.90 9.89
C VAL A 159 -5.00 -2.65 10.00
N ILE A 160 -3.71 -2.79 9.72
CA ILE A 160 -2.79 -1.67 9.51
C ILE A 160 -2.26 -1.70 8.07
N VAL A 161 -2.44 -0.61 7.33
CA VAL A 161 -2.03 -0.51 5.92
C VAL A 161 -0.76 0.34 5.79
N ASP A 162 0.23 -0.20 5.08
CA ASP A 162 1.39 0.52 4.57
C ASP A 162 1.41 0.49 3.03
N GLN A 163 1.97 1.50 2.40
CA GLN A 163 1.88 1.73 0.94
C GLN A 163 3.25 2.01 0.33
N HIS A 164 3.39 2.00 -1.01
CA HIS A 164 4.67 1.99 -1.73
C HIS A 164 5.62 0.97 -1.10
N PHE A 165 5.13 -0.24 -0.87
CA PHE A 165 5.66 -1.13 0.16
C PHE A 165 7.03 -1.68 -0.20
N SER A 166 7.12 -2.53 -1.23
CA SER A 166 8.40 -3.09 -1.67
C SER A 166 9.30 -2.03 -2.30
N GLN A 167 8.71 -1.06 -3.01
CA GLN A 167 9.45 0.02 -3.67
C GLN A 167 10.24 0.91 -2.69
N ARG A 168 9.81 0.94 -1.42
CA ARG A 168 10.47 1.71 -0.35
C ARG A 168 10.99 0.82 0.79
N GLU A 169 11.14 -0.49 0.55
CA GLU A 169 11.69 -1.46 1.52
C GLU A 169 11.03 -1.39 2.90
N ARG A 170 9.70 -1.37 2.97
CA ARG A 170 8.95 -1.09 4.20
C ARG A 170 8.64 -2.31 5.06
N PHE A 171 9.20 -3.47 4.73
CA PHE A 171 8.97 -4.74 5.43
C PHE A 171 9.22 -4.65 6.93
N GLY A 172 10.42 -4.19 7.33
CA GLY A 172 10.81 -4.14 8.73
C GLY A 172 9.90 -3.27 9.59
N ARG A 173 9.44 -2.12 9.06
CA ARG A 173 8.56 -1.23 9.83
C ARG A 173 7.15 -1.77 10.01
N LEU A 174 6.57 -2.43 9.00
CA LEU A 174 5.26 -3.06 9.13
C LEU A 174 5.32 -4.26 10.07
N ILE A 175 6.32 -5.12 9.91
CA ILE A 175 6.58 -6.26 10.78
C ILE A 175 6.76 -5.80 12.24
N ASN A 176 7.49 -4.70 12.48
CA ASN A 176 7.67 -4.13 13.82
C ASN A 176 6.34 -3.73 14.47
N LEU A 177 5.45 -3.05 13.72
CA LEU A 177 4.15 -2.63 14.25
C LEU A 177 3.30 -3.82 14.64
N VAL A 178 3.21 -4.82 13.76
CA VAL A 178 2.39 -6.02 14.02
C VAL A 178 3.01 -6.88 15.13
N ALA A 179 4.35 -6.95 15.24
CA ALA A 179 4.99 -7.63 16.36
C ALA A 179 4.68 -6.96 17.72
N SER A 180 4.43 -5.66 17.71
CA SER A 180 4.03 -4.89 18.92
C SER A 180 2.53 -4.90 19.17
N SER A 181 1.71 -5.29 18.20
CA SER A 181 0.24 -5.39 18.27
C SER A 181 -0.22 -6.61 17.46
N PRO A 182 -0.02 -7.83 18.01
CA PRO A 182 -0.20 -9.09 17.26
C PRO A 182 -1.64 -9.39 16.81
N ASP A 183 -2.62 -8.73 17.39
CA ASP A 183 -4.02 -8.76 17.00
C ASP A 183 -4.29 -8.09 15.65
N LEU A 184 -3.44 -7.15 15.24
CA LEU A 184 -3.54 -6.50 13.94
C LEU A 184 -3.01 -7.40 12.81
N LEU A 185 -3.63 -7.28 11.64
CA LEU A 185 -3.08 -7.79 10.38
C LEU A 185 -2.32 -6.67 9.68
N GLY A 186 -1.04 -6.88 9.39
CA GLY A 186 -0.25 -5.94 8.61
C GLY A 186 -0.46 -6.17 7.12
N ILE A 187 -0.82 -5.12 6.37
CA ILE A 187 -0.99 -5.16 4.91
C ILE A 187 -0.06 -4.14 4.26
N GLY A 188 0.89 -4.61 3.45
CA GLY A 188 1.78 -3.81 2.63
C GLY A 188 1.33 -3.82 1.17
N LEU A 189 1.07 -2.65 0.59
CA LEU A 189 0.59 -2.49 -0.77
C LEU A 189 1.70 -1.96 -1.68
N ASP A 190 2.02 -2.70 -2.73
CA ASP A 190 2.93 -2.25 -3.77
C ASP A 190 2.33 -1.12 -4.63
N GLU A 191 3.18 -0.36 -5.33
CA GLU A 191 2.72 0.62 -6.32
C GLU A 191 1.91 -0.05 -7.43
N ASP A 192 0.93 0.69 -7.98
CA ASP A 192 -0.05 0.20 -8.98
C ASP A 192 -0.72 -1.12 -8.58
N THR A 193 -0.98 -1.27 -7.28
CA THR A 193 -1.62 -2.43 -6.67
C THR A 193 -2.60 -1.98 -5.59
N SER A 194 -3.73 -2.65 -5.51
CA SER A 194 -4.80 -2.31 -4.56
C SER A 194 -5.43 -3.55 -3.95
N ILE A 195 -6.06 -3.34 -2.81
CA ILE A 195 -7.04 -4.25 -2.25
C ILE A 195 -8.44 -3.64 -2.35
N LEU A 196 -9.40 -4.43 -2.78
CA LEU A 196 -10.81 -4.16 -2.61
C LEU A 196 -11.34 -5.09 -1.52
N VAL A 197 -11.92 -4.52 -0.48
CA VAL A 197 -12.56 -5.29 0.59
C VAL A 197 -14.06 -5.13 0.48
N THR A 198 -14.77 -6.25 0.40
CA THR A 198 -16.24 -6.35 0.39
C THR A 198 -16.68 -7.27 1.53
N ASP A 199 -17.95 -7.13 1.93
CA ASP A 199 -18.53 -7.96 2.99
C ASP A 199 -17.66 -8.02 4.27
N GLU A 200 -16.98 -6.89 4.58
CA GLU A 200 -16.09 -6.67 5.73
C GLU A 200 -14.77 -7.49 5.71
N THR A 201 -14.76 -8.67 5.10
CA THR A 201 -13.62 -9.60 5.21
C THR A 201 -13.06 -10.12 3.89
N ASP A 202 -13.83 -10.05 2.80
CA ASP A 202 -13.38 -10.58 1.51
C ASP A 202 -12.48 -9.57 0.78
N LEU A 203 -11.20 -9.85 0.76
CA LEU A 203 -10.18 -9.04 0.12
C LEU A 203 -9.84 -9.60 -1.27
N GLU A 204 -9.97 -8.77 -2.30
CA GLU A 204 -9.49 -9.04 -3.66
C GLU A 204 -8.28 -8.16 -4.00
N VAL A 205 -7.25 -8.75 -4.58
CA VAL A 205 -6.05 -8.03 -5.05
C VAL A 205 -6.19 -7.66 -6.53
N ILE A 206 -5.97 -6.38 -6.85
CA ILE A 206 -6.06 -5.83 -8.20
C ILE A 206 -4.81 -4.98 -8.49
N GLY A 207 -4.10 -5.24 -9.58
CA GLY A 207 -2.96 -4.40 -9.98
C GLY A 207 -1.77 -5.16 -10.55
N LYS A 208 -0.59 -4.57 -10.55
CA LYS A 208 0.62 -5.15 -11.17
C LYS A 208 1.58 -5.80 -10.19
N GLY A 209 1.65 -5.27 -8.97
CA GLY A 209 2.55 -5.77 -7.93
C GLY A 209 1.86 -6.82 -7.06
N SER A 210 2.27 -6.89 -5.83
CA SER A 210 1.73 -7.79 -4.83
C SER A 210 1.26 -7.06 -3.57
N VAL A 211 0.43 -7.75 -2.82
CA VAL A 211 0.04 -7.39 -1.46
C VAL A 211 0.79 -8.30 -0.51
N PHE A 212 1.52 -7.70 0.41
CA PHE A 212 2.19 -8.40 1.51
C PHE A 212 1.27 -8.41 2.72
N CYS A 213 0.95 -9.59 3.26
CA CYS A 213 0.24 -9.69 4.54
C CYS A 213 1.13 -10.34 5.59
N VAL A 214 1.10 -9.83 6.82
CA VAL A 214 1.82 -10.40 7.96
C VAL A 214 0.91 -10.53 9.17
N ASP A 215 0.85 -11.76 9.71
CA ASP A 215 0.08 -12.15 10.88
C ASP A 215 1.01 -12.64 11.99
N MET A 216 0.89 -12.03 13.18
CA MET A 216 1.72 -12.35 14.35
C MET A 216 0.95 -13.07 15.45
N ARG A 217 -0.32 -13.45 15.25
CA ARG A 217 -1.15 -14.06 16.32
C ARG A 217 -0.53 -15.30 16.96
N THR A 218 0.25 -16.05 16.20
CA THR A 218 0.93 -17.27 16.67
C THR A 218 2.44 -17.12 16.77
N ALA A 219 2.98 -15.94 16.48
CA ALA A 219 4.41 -15.72 16.49
C ALA A 219 4.97 -15.50 17.89
N LEU A 220 6.19 -15.94 18.09
CA LEU A 220 6.99 -15.57 19.25
C LEU A 220 7.79 -14.31 18.93
N THR A 221 7.74 -13.32 19.81
CA THR A 221 8.48 -12.07 19.64
C THR A 221 8.96 -11.49 20.96
N ASP A 222 10.08 -10.80 20.95
CA ASP A 222 10.61 -10.03 22.07
C ASP A 222 10.23 -8.54 22.03
N ALA A 223 9.30 -8.15 21.15
CA ALA A 223 8.93 -6.73 20.92
C ALA A 223 8.56 -5.99 22.21
N ALA A 224 7.96 -6.67 23.22
CA ALA A 224 7.59 -6.08 24.51
C ALA A 224 8.80 -5.78 25.41
N THR A 225 9.91 -6.46 25.26
CA THR A 225 11.09 -6.36 26.12
C THR A 225 12.33 -5.78 25.43
N ALA A 226 12.31 -5.66 24.10
CA ALA A 226 13.38 -5.09 23.31
C ALA A 226 13.72 -3.65 23.74
N ARG A 227 14.98 -3.25 23.58
CA ARG A 227 15.47 -1.93 24.00
C ARG A 227 16.32 -1.26 22.92
N GLY A 228 16.33 0.07 22.97
CA GLY A 228 17.13 0.89 22.06
C GLY A 228 16.64 0.76 20.60
N THR A 229 17.53 0.36 19.70
CA THR A 229 17.26 0.09 18.29
C THR A 229 17.65 -1.34 17.92
N ALA A 230 17.54 -2.28 18.88
CA ALA A 230 17.90 -3.67 18.66
C ALA A 230 17.02 -4.30 17.58
N PRO A 231 17.57 -5.23 16.76
CA PRO A 231 16.76 -6.09 15.93
C PRO A 231 15.77 -6.88 16.79
N LEU A 232 14.54 -7.05 16.30
CA LEU A 232 13.55 -7.87 16.99
C LEU A 232 13.76 -9.36 16.67
N MET A 233 13.60 -10.21 17.68
CA MET A 233 13.43 -11.63 17.51
C MET A 233 11.96 -11.91 17.16
N ILE A 234 11.71 -12.55 16.04
CA ILE A 234 10.39 -12.98 15.60
C ILE A 234 10.51 -14.37 14.99
N SER A 235 9.65 -15.28 15.44
CA SER A 235 9.62 -16.66 14.97
C SER A 235 8.18 -17.15 14.81
N GLY A 236 7.88 -17.83 13.69
CA GLY A 236 6.55 -18.41 13.45
C GLY A 236 5.50 -17.40 12.97
N ALA A 237 5.90 -16.25 12.40
CA ALA A 237 4.97 -15.33 11.77
C ALA A 237 4.36 -15.92 10.50
N GLY A 238 3.04 -15.73 10.32
CA GLY A 238 2.36 -16.01 9.07
C GLY A 238 2.63 -14.93 8.04
N VAL A 239 3.01 -15.31 6.82
CA VAL A 239 3.30 -14.36 5.75
C VAL A 239 2.62 -14.78 4.45
N HIS A 240 1.99 -13.83 3.77
CA HIS A 240 1.40 -14.03 2.45
C HIS A 240 1.93 -12.97 1.47
N PHE A 241 2.23 -13.40 0.25
CA PHE A 241 2.44 -12.55 -0.92
C PHE A 241 1.31 -12.83 -1.90
N LEU A 242 0.42 -11.87 -2.06
CA LEU A 242 -0.82 -12.04 -2.79
C LEU A 242 -0.75 -11.24 -4.09
N PRO A 243 -0.57 -11.88 -5.24
CA PRO A 243 -0.57 -11.20 -6.54
C PRO A 243 -2.00 -10.89 -7.00
N ASN A 244 -2.10 -10.18 -8.14
CA ASN A 244 -3.38 -9.86 -8.77
C ASN A 244 -4.27 -11.11 -8.94
N GLY A 245 -5.55 -10.97 -8.60
CA GLY A 245 -6.54 -12.06 -8.66
C GLY A 245 -6.57 -12.98 -7.44
N ALA A 246 -5.69 -12.76 -6.45
CA ALA A 246 -5.79 -13.45 -5.17
C ALA A 246 -6.99 -12.92 -4.37
N ARG A 247 -7.73 -13.83 -3.73
CA ARG A 247 -8.78 -13.52 -2.74
C ARG A 247 -8.36 -14.07 -1.38
N PHE A 248 -8.51 -13.23 -0.38
CA PHE A 248 -8.04 -13.50 0.98
C PHE A 248 -9.11 -13.11 1.99
N ASP A 249 -9.36 -13.95 2.96
CA ASP A 249 -10.30 -13.67 4.04
C ASP A 249 -9.57 -13.02 5.22
N LEU A 250 -9.97 -11.79 5.55
CA LEU A 250 -9.36 -10.98 6.61
C LEU A 250 -9.63 -11.54 8.01
N ALA A 251 -10.77 -12.21 8.23
CA ALA A 251 -11.15 -12.73 9.54
C ALA A 251 -10.33 -13.99 9.89
N SER A 252 -10.29 -14.96 9.00
CA SER A 252 -9.49 -16.17 9.17
C SER A 252 -8.00 -15.94 8.88
N ARG A 253 -7.68 -14.90 8.12
CA ARG A 253 -6.34 -14.56 7.61
C ARG A 253 -5.78 -15.67 6.73
N THR A 254 -6.61 -16.17 5.80
CA THR A 254 -6.26 -17.28 4.90
C THR A 254 -6.55 -16.95 3.44
N LEU A 255 -5.78 -17.55 2.54
CA LEU A 255 -6.04 -17.50 1.11
C LEU A 255 -7.31 -18.28 0.81
N VAL A 256 -8.30 -17.61 0.19
CA VAL A 256 -9.56 -18.23 -0.24
C VAL A 256 -9.42 -18.85 -1.62
N SER A 257 -8.87 -18.09 -2.57
CA SER A 257 -8.65 -18.54 -3.94
C SER A 257 -7.59 -17.70 -4.62
N TYR A 258 -6.98 -18.30 -5.64
CA TYR A 258 -6.08 -17.62 -6.55
C TYR A 258 -6.38 -18.06 -7.98
N ARG A 259 -6.64 -17.10 -8.84
CA ARG A 259 -6.75 -17.36 -10.28
C ARG A 259 -5.56 -16.72 -10.97
N ASP A 260 -4.64 -17.55 -11.41
CA ASP A 260 -3.57 -17.08 -12.26
C ASP A 260 -4.16 -16.63 -13.61
N HIS A 261 -3.78 -15.43 -14.04
CA HIS A 261 -4.17 -14.89 -15.34
C HIS A 261 -3.28 -15.38 -16.49
N SER A 262 -2.16 -15.99 -16.20
CA SER A 262 -1.40 -16.80 -17.13
C SER A 262 -1.94 -18.23 -17.05
N ALA A 263 -2.55 -18.72 -18.08
CA ALA A 263 -2.93 -20.13 -18.20
C ALA A 263 -1.67 -21.00 -18.33
N VAL A 264 -0.83 -20.98 -17.32
CA VAL A 264 0.25 -21.95 -17.18
C VAL A 264 -0.33 -23.10 -16.40
N ASP A 265 -0.56 -24.22 -17.09
CA ASP A 265 -0.84 -25.48 -16.42
C ASP A 265 0.35 -25.76 -15.46
N PRO A 266 0.11 -26.07 -14.16
CA PRO A 266 1.18 -26.48 -13.27
C PRO A 266 2.05 -27.62 -13.84
N GLY A 267 1.50 -28.43 -14.74
CA GLY A 267 2.22 -29.46 -15.50
C GLY A 267 3.17 -28.92 -16.57
N ASP A 268 2.99 -27.67 -17.01
CA ASP A 268 3.87 -26.98 -17.98
C ASP A 268 5.04 -26.23 -17.31
N LEU A 269 5.05 -26.17 -15.97
CA LEU A 269 6.20 -25.62 -15.27
C LEU A 269 7.37 -26.59 -15.42
N PRO A 270 8.55 -26.11 -15.87
CA PRO A 270 9.71 -26.98 -15.97
C PRO A 270 10.03 -27.58 -14.60
N GLU A 271 10.21 -28.90 -14.57
CA GLU A 271 10.68 -29.59 -13.37
C GLU A 271 11.87 -28.84 -12.79
N PRO A 272 11.92 -28.62 -11.46
CA PRO A 272 13.09 -28.00 -10.83
C PRO A 272 14.32 -28.80 -11.19
N THR A 273 15.15 -28.25 -12.07
CA THR A 273 16.41 -28.88 -12.41
C THR A 273 17.28 -28.89 -11.14
N HIS A 274 17.59 -30.07 -10.62
CA HIS A 274 18.41 -30.29 -9.43
C HIS A 274 19.89 -29.86 -9.63
N ASP A 275 20.22 -29.25 -10.77
CA ASP A 275 21.55 -28.74 -11.02
C ASP A 275 21.70 -27.31 -10.44
N LEU A 276 21.83 -27.25 -9.11
CA LEU A 276 22.11 -26.03 -8.38
C LEU A 276 23.36 -25.28 -8.91
N ALA A 277 24.30 -25.99 -9.51
CA ALA A 277 25.52 -25.37 -10.09
C ALA A 277 25.19 -24.63 -11.38
N THR A 278 24.24 -25.10 -12.19
CA THR A 278 23.78 -24.41 -13.40
C THR A 278 22.90 -23.22 -13.05
N ILE A 279 22.00 -23.36 -12.07
CA ILE A 279 21.16 -22.27 -11.56
C ILE A 279 22.06 -21.18 -10.94
N SER A 280 23.01 -21.55 -10.10
CA SER A 280 23.95 -20.59 -9.47
C SER A 280 24.79 -19.84 -10.50
N ARG A 281 25.25 -20.51 -11.56
CA ARG A 281 25.98 -19.85 -12.67
C ARG A 281 25.09 -18.89 -13.47
N ARG A 282 23.84 -19.25 -13.71
CA ARG A 282 22.87 -18.43 -14.44
C ARG A 282 22.49 -17.18 -13.63
N VAL A 283 22.17 -17.35 -12.34
CA VAL A 283 21.90 -16.24 -11.43
C VAL A 283 23.12 -15.32 -11.29
N ALA A 284 24.35 -15.89 -11.20
CA ALA A 284 25.57 -15.11 -11.14
C ALA A 284 25.87 -14.35 -12.46
N SER A 285 25.44 -14.88 -13.61
CA SER A 285 25.60 -14.20 -14.92
C SER A 285 24.54 -13.14 -15.21
N GLU A 286 23.31 -13.31 -14.71
CA GLU A 286 22.21 -12.35 -14.88
C GLU A 286 22.26 -11.21 -13.85
N GLY A 287 22.86 -11.43 -12.67
CA GLY A 287 22.93 -10.44 -11.59
C GLY A 287 24.16 -9.52 -11.61
N VAL A 288 25.07 -9.70 -12.56
CA VAL A 288 26.24 -8.85 -12.70
C VAL A 288 26.06 -7.95 -13.91
N ASP A 289 25.55 -6.75 -13.67
CA ASP A 289 25.67 -5.66 -14.64
C ASP A 289 27.16 -5.50 -15.01
N ASP A 290 27.51 -5.84 -16.24
CA ASP A 290 28.88 -5.76 -16.78
C ASP A 290 29.56 -4.40 -16.54
N SER A 291 28.77 -3.35 -16.31
CA SER A 291 29.23 -2.02 -15.93
C SER A 291 29.89 -1.95 -14.55
N VAL A 292 29.48 -2.81 -13.61
CA VAL A 292 30.05 -2.86 -12.24
C VAL A 292 31.36 -3.65 -12.24
N VAL A 293 31.44 -4.75 -13.01
CA VAL A 293 32.65 -5.54 -13.17
C VAL A 293 33.73 -4.73 -13.90
N ALA A 294 33.34 -4.01 -14.95
CA ALA A 294 34.26 -3.15 -15.71
C ALA A 294 34.77 -1.98 -14.86
N ARG A 295 33.96 -1.37 -14.00
CA ARG A 295 34.36 -0.31 -13.06
C ARG A 295 35.32 -0.83 -12.00
N ASN A 296 35.09 -2.00 -11.43
CA ASN A 296 35.94 -2.59 -10.42
C ASN A 296 37.30 -3.06 -11.00
N ALA A 297 37.29 -3.59 -12.23
CA ALA A 297 38.52 -3.96 -12.93
C ALA A 297 39.41 -2.74 -13.28
N ARG A 298 38.79 -1.61 -13.71
CA ARG A 298 39.51 -0.35 -13.97
C ARG A 298 40.07 0.27 -12.69
N ARG A 299 39.34 0.18 -11.56
CA ARG A 299 39.82 0.67 -10.25
C ARG A 299 41.03 -0.15 -9.76
N ARG A 300 41.01 -1.48 -9.88
CA ARG A 300 42.13 -2.35 -9.51
C ARG A 300 43.40 -2.12 -10.39
N ARG A 301 43.20 -1.80 -11.67
CA ARG A 301 44.33 -1.46 -12.57
C ARG A 301 44.95 -0.11 -12.21
N ARG A 302 44.16 0.91 -11.84
CA ARG A 302 44.69 2.21 -11.38
C ARG A 302 45.46 2.11 -10.07
N THR A 303 44.96 1.33 -9.10
CA THR A 303 45.68 1.14 -7.82
C THR A 303 47.01 0.38 -7.98
N LYS A 304 47.07 -0.59 -8.94
CA LYS A 304 48.34 -1.29 -9.25
C LYS A 304 49.32 -0.43 -10.04
N ALA A 305 48.88 0.53 -10.83
CA ALA A 305 49.76 1.45 -11.55
C ALA A 305 50.40 2.48 -10.59
N GLN A 306 49.64 2.97 -9.61
CA GLN A 306 50.14 3.94 -8.62
C GLN A 306 51.14 3.33 -7.63
N HIS A 307 51.12 2.01 -7.41
CA HIS A 307 52.13 1.33 -6.56
C HIS A 307 53.40 0.92 -7.30
N LYS A 308 53.47 1.12 -8.63
CA LYS A 308 54.66 0.83 -9.43
C LYS A 308 55.51 2.08 -9.72
N GLU A 309 55.04 3.26 -9.37
CA GLU A 309 55.69 4.55 -9.64
C GLU A 309 56.20 5.27 -8.37
N SER A 310 56.30 4.56 -7.24
CA SER A 310 56.97 5.12 -6.06
C SER A 310 58.37 4.53 -5.97
N PRO A 311 59.42 5.40 -5.93
CA PRO A 311 60.81 5.00 -5.92
C PRO A 311 61.22 4.33 -4.63
#